data_4b3bdee66616f18d9cb67cd57d25bdb8
#
_entry.id   4b3bdee66616f18d9cb67cd57d25bdb8
#
_cell.length_a   1.000
_cell.length_b   1.000
_cell.length_c   1.000
_cell.angle_alpha   90.00
_cell.angle_beta   90.00
_cell.angle_gamma   90.00
#
_symmetry.space_group_name_H-M   'P 1'
#
loop_
_entity.id
_entity.type
_entity.pdbx_description
1 polymer ?
#
loop_
_entity_poly.entity_id
_entity_poly.type
_entity_poly.pdbx_seq_one_letter_code
_entity_poly.pdbx_strand_id
1 'polypeptide(L)'
;MSWVGVGIRALSTGAGLLIVGVLAMSLLAGPSDKPTARRWQQRLARSTRWLAVLLLVSGVAALGWQVTVVTGRVDGAADGAAWLRLLGATQFGTVWLLRHAILLLLAALVLLRESDDAPSDWLAWRIEAALLAGIGVALAAWAGHAVGVDPGSALPALVNAVHLVATGAWLGALPALALLLVATSREDGADGRPFAVLAVRRFSTWALAVMTVIVVTGVWNAWNEVGGVPGLVGTGYGRLVLLKVALLLPVLALAGWNRGRLLPRLGGDGATVGRPAMRSLARFVAVEAIVGAALVVVAAVLALTPPGRHTTPDWPFSFRLAPDVTWNFPGVKTRVFIGAQILLVGVLALIAGCLVRRWRPLMLAGAAVLFVAGAQQTLPPLAVDTYPTTYRRPAVPYNAASVAHGASLYRVHCAACHGPAGRGDGPAAAGLLRPPADLTAPHTNDHTAGDIFWWLTHGVGIVMPGFGAQLPEDNRWDLVNFLRALSAGEAARSLTDIDEPERPRLTAPDFTFATGPAQTSLKDYRGRQPVLLVLFTLPSSRARLSELSQAFSDLRSFNAAVIAVPM
;
A
#
# COMPACT_ATOMS: atom_id res chain seq x y z
N MET A 1 18.55 -4.42 -8.50
CA MET A 1 17.38 -5.22 -8.92
C MET A 1 17.79 -6.12 -10.08
N SER A 2 17.58 -7.43 -9.99
CA SER A 2 17.92 -8.35 -11.08
C SER A 2 16.73 -8.53 -12.02
N TRP A 3 16.94 -8.31 -13.30
CA TRP A 3 15.92 -8.53 -14.35
C TRP A 3 15.48 -9.98 -14.46
N VAL A 4 16.34 -10.93 -14.07
CA VAL A 4 16.00 -12.36 -13.98
C VAL A 4 14.89 -12.58 -12.96
N GLY A 5 15.03 -12.02 -11.75
CA GLY A 5 13.99 -12.10 -10.72
C GLY A 5 12.67 -11.47 -11.16
N VAL A 6 12.72 -10.32 -11.86
CA VAL A 6 11.53 -9.68 -12.45
C VAL A 6 10.87 -10.60 -13.47
N GLY A 7 11.64 -11.20 -14.38
CA GLY A 7 11.13 -12.11 -15.40
C GLY A 7 10.43 -13.34 -14.80
N ILE A 8 11.08 -14.02 -13.85
CA ILE A 8 10.51 -15.17 -13.14
C ILE A 8 9.20 -14.78 -12.44
N ARG A 9 9.19 -13.63 -11.75
CA ARG A 9 8.00 -13.18 -11.02
C ARG A 9 6.87 -12.76 -11.96
N ALA A 10 7.18 -12.05 -13.05
CA ALA A 10 6.19 -11.68 -14.06
C ALA A 10 5.56 -12.92 -14.72
N LEU A 11 6.39 -13.93 -15.01
CA LEU A 11 5.94 -15.19 -15.61
C LEU A 11 5.04 -15.97 -14.64
N SER A 12 5.46 -16.16 -13.41
CA SER A 12 4.67 -16.88 -12.39
C SER A 12 3.37 -16.14 -12.06
N THR A 13 3.41 -14.82 -11.86
CA THR A 13 2.20 -14.03 -11.60
C THR A 13 1.29 -14.02 -12.81
N GLY A 14 1.83 -13.77 -14.01
CA GLY A 14 1.07 -13.75 -15.26
C GLY A 14 0.39 -15.08 -15.55
N ALA A 15 1.09 -16.21 -15.37
CA ALA A 15 0.49 -17.54 -15.54
C ALA A 15 -0.66 -17.78 -14.54
N GLY A 16 -0.48 -17.35 -13.28
CA GLY A 16 -1.52 -17.43 -12.25
C GLY A 16 -2.76 -16.59 -12.59
N LEU A 17 -2.56 -15.35 -13.04
CA LEU A 17 -3.68 -14.49 -13.46
C LEU A 17 -4.38 -15.05 -14.70
N LEU A 18 -3.63 -15.55 -15.68
CA LEU A 18 -4.17 -16.13 -16.91
C LEU A 18 -5.02 -17.38 -16.64
N ILE A 19 -4.57 -18.30 -15.78
CA ILE A 19 -5.31 -19.52 -15.49
C ILE A 19 -6.65 -19.21 -14.78
N VAL A 20 -6.65 -18.27 -13.82
CA VAL A 20 -7.87 -17.77 -13.18
C VAL A 20 -8.81 -17.16 -14.21
N GLY A 21 -8.29 -16.32 -15.10
CA GLY A 21 -9.09 -15.62 -16.10
C GLY A 21 -9.64 -16.54 -17.19
N VAL A 22 -8.87 -17.51 -17.66
CA VAL A 22 -9.32 -18.51 -18.64
C VAL A 22 -10.46 -19.34 -18.07
N LEU A 23 -10.37 -19.78 -16.81
CA LEU A 23 -11.42 -20.53 -16.13
C LEU A 23 -12.65 -19.65 -15.87
N ALA A 24 -12.47 -18.43 -15.40
CA ALA A 24 -13.55 -17.46 -15.20
C ALA A 24 -14.28 -17.18 -16.53
N MET A 25 -13.55 -16.94 -17.61
CA MET A 25 -14.15 -16.69 -18.92
C MET A 25 -14.90 -17.92 -19.47
N SER A 26 -14.36 -19.13 -19.25
CA SER A 26 -15.02 -20.37 -19.61
C SER A 26 -16.37 -20.53 -18.88
N LEU A 27 -16.39 -20.26 -17.57
CA LEU A 27 -17.62 -20.31 -16.74
C LEU A 27 -18.63 -19.24 -17.14
N LEU A 28 -18.19 -18.00 -17.38
CA LEU A 28 -19.07 -16.90 -17.82
C LEU A 28 -19.71 -17.15 -19.18
N ALA A 29 -18.95 -17.70 -20.12
CA ALA A 29 -19.46 -18.01 -21.44
C ALA A 29 -20.48 -19.14 -21.43
N GLY A 30 -20.26 -20.15 -20.57
CA GLY A 30 -21.12 -21.33 -20.47
C GLY A 30 -20.86 -22.39 -21.54
N PRO A 31 -21.58 -23.52 -21.50
CA PRO A 31 -21.50 -24.58 -22.52
C PRO A 31 -22.12 -24.14 -23.84
N SER A 32 -21.69 -24.75 -24.97
CA SER A 32 -22.27 -24.51 -26.28
C SER A 32 -22.03 -25.68 -27.24
N ASP A 33 -23.04 -25.98 -28.04
CA ASP A 33 -22.95 -27.03 -29.08
C ASP A 33 -22.41 -26.52 -30.43
N LYS A 34 -22.23 -25.22 -30.55
CA LYS A 34 -21.76 -24.61 -31.79
C LYS A 34 -20.29 -24.98 -32.07
N PRO A 35 -19.95 -25.42 -33.30
CA PRO A 35 -18.60 -25.89 -33.63
C PRO A 35 -17.47 -24.87 -33.28
N THR A 36 -17.70 -23.60 -33.57
CA THR A 36 -16.71 -22.54 -33.26
C THR A 36 -16.54 -22.34 -31.78
N ALA A 37 -17.62 -22.37 -30.96
CA ALA A 37 -17.56 -22.28 -29.52
C ALA A 37 -16.86 -23.50 -28.90
N ARG A 38 -17.15 -24.73 -29.41
CA ARG A 38 -16.49 -25.97 -28.94
C ARG A 38 -14.98 -25.92 -29.22
N ARG A 39 -14.57 -25.50 -30.42
CA ARG A 39 -13.13 -25.33 -30.78
C ARG A 39 -12.43 -24.33 -29.86
N TRP A 40 -13.10 -23.23 -29.52
CA TRP A 40 -12.60 -22.26 -28.56
C TRP A 40 -12.49 -22.85 -27.16
N GLN A 41 -13.49 -23.54 -26.63
CA GLN A 41 -13.44 -24.21 -25.32
C GLN A 41 -12.32 -25.25 -25.25
N GLN A 42 -12.09 -26.03 -26.30
CA GLN A 42 -10.98 -26.98 -26.38
C GLN A 42 -9.62 -26.29 -26.35
N ARG A 43 -9.48 -25.11 -27.00
CA ARG A 43 -8.27 -24.29 -26.90
C ARG A 43 -8.06 -23.79 -25.49
N LEU A 44 -9.11 -23.32 -24.82
CA LEU A 44 -9.01 -22.88 -23.42
C LEU A 44 -8.61 -24.02 -22.49
N ALA A 45 -9.21 -25.19 -22.62
CA ALA A 45 -8.84 -26.38 -21.82
C ALA A 45 -7.37 -26.76 -22.04
N ARG A 46 -6.88 -26.73 -23.29
CA ARG A 46 -5.47 -26.97 -23.62
C ARG A 46 -4.56 -25.89 -23.01
N SER A 47 -4.95 -24.61 -23.10
CA SER A 47 -4.22 -23.50 -22.49
C SER A 47 -4.15 -23.64 -20.98
N THR A 48 -5.23 -24.07 -20.31
CA THR A 48 -5.27 -24.31 -18.86
C THR A 48 -4.23 -25.35 -18.43
N ARG A 49 -4.10 -26.44 -19.21
CA ARG A 49 -3.07 -27.49 -18.95
C ARG A 49 -1.65 -26.91 -19.01
N TRP A 50 -1.32 -26.18 -20.07
CA TRP A 50 0.00 -25.55 -20.20
C TRP A 50 0.27 -24.50 -19.16
N LEU A 51 -0.73 -23.69 -18.80
CA LEU A 51 -0.60 -22.69 -17.74
C LEU A 51 -0.38 -23.33 -16.37
N ALA A 52 -1.02 -24.45 -16.08
CA ALA A 52 -0.79 -25.20 -14.84
C ALA A 52 0.66 -25.69 -14.72
N VAL A 53 1.20 -26.27 -15.80
CA VAL A 53 2.61 -26.70 -15.85
C VAL A 53 3.55 -25.50 -15.73
N LEU A 54 3.30 -24.42 -16.48
CA LEU A 54 4.11 -23.20 -16.43
C LEU A 54 4.12 -22.60 -15.01
N LEU A 55 2.99 -22.62 -14.32
CA LEU A 55 2.85 -22.09 -12.97
C LEU A 55 3.66 -22.90 -11.95
N LEU A 56 3.67 -24.22 -12.07
CA LEU A 56 4.50 -25.09 -11.24
C LEU A 56 6.00 -24.85 -11.50
N VAL A 57 6.43 -24.88 -12.76
CA VAL A 57 7.84 -24.69 -13.14
C VAL A 57 8.35 -23.31 -12.74
N SER A 58 7.56 -22.25 -13.04
CA SER A 58 7.94 -20.89 -12.66
C SER A 58 7.95 -20.69 -11.14
N GLY A 59 7.11 -21.43 -10.40
CA GLY A 59 7.13 -21.42 -8.94
C GLY A 59 8.37 -22.05 -8.34
N VAL A 60 8.88 -23.15 -8.91
CA VAL A 60 10.17 -23.73 -8.53
C VAL A 60 11.33 -22.79 -8.89
N ALA A 61 11.30 -22.17 -10.09
CA ALA A 61 12.29 -21.17 -10.48
C ALA A 61 12.30 -19.96 -9.52
N ALA A 62 11.13 -19.52 -9.05
CA ALA A 62 11.01 -18.44 -8.07
C ALA A 62 11.60 -18.83 -6.71
N LEU A 63 11.45 -20.07 -6.27
CA LEU A 63 12.06 -20.58 -5.05
C LEU A 63 13.60 -20.60 -5.19
N GLY A 64 14.13 -21.16 -6.30
CA GLY A 64 15.59 -21.16 -6.57
C GLY A 64 16.17 -19.75 -6.59
N TRP A 65 15.46 -18.80 -7.23
CA TRP A 65 15.82 -17.38 -7.17
C TRP A 65 15.84 -16.83 -5.74
N GLN A 66 14.84 -17.18 -4.91
CA GLN A 66 14.80 -16.74 -3.52
C GLN A 66 15.97 -17.29 -2.71
N VAL A 67 16.43 -18.52 -2.98
CA VAL A 67 17.64 -19.08 -2.35
C VAL A 67 18.87 -18.23 -2.71
N THR A 68 19.05 -17.82 -3.98
CA THR A 68 20.17 -16.94 -4.37
C THR A 68 20.12 -15.60 -3.66
N VAL A 69 18.94 -15.04 -3.46
CA VAL A 69 18.74 -13.76 -2.74
C VAL A 69 19.14 -13.89 -1.26
N VAL A 70 18.70 -14.97 -0.60
CA VAL A 70 18.97 -15.19 0.83
C VAL A 70 20.42 -15.54 1.09
N THR A 71 21.06 -16.31 0.20
CA THR A 71 22.47 -16.68 0.33
C THR A 71 23.44 -15.57 -0.14
N GLY A 72 22.94 -14.59 -0.89
CA GLY A 72 23.76 -13.54 -1.51
C GLY A 72 24.69 -14.06 -2.64
N ARG A 73 24.51 -15.30 -3.08
CA ARG A 73 25.40 -15.99 -4.03
C ARG A 73 24.60 -16.56 -5.21
N VAL A 74 25.12 -16.40 -6.43
CA VAL A 74 24.46 -16.90 -7.64
C VAL A 74 24.43 -18.44 -7.66
N ASP A 75 25.50 -19.08 -7.18
CA ASP A 75 25.63 -20.54 -7.02
C ASP A 75 24.83 -21.10 -5.82
N GLY A 76 24.29 -20.24 -4.97
CA GLY A 76 23.41 -20.61 -3.85
C GLY A 76 22.20 -21.46 -4.29
N ALA A 77 21.74 -21.31 -5.54
CA ALA A 77 20.69 -22.16 -6.10
C ALA A 77 21.05 -23.65 -6.15
N ALA A 78 22.34 -24.03 -6.08
CA ALA A 78 22.81 -25.40 -5.99
C ALA A 78 22.97 -25.93 -4.54
N ASP A 79 22.80 -25.07 -3.52
CA ASP A 79 22.90 -25.44 -2.11
C ASP A 79 21.61 -26.09 -1.59
N GLY A 80 21.54 -27.43 -1.60
CA GLY A 80 20.37 -28.18 -1.09
C GLY A 80 20.06 -27.91 0.38
N ALA A 81 21.07 -27.61 1.22
CA ALA A 81 20.85 -27.28 2.63
C ALA A 81 20.16 -25.90 2.77
N ALA A 82 20.48 -24.91 1.90
CA ALA A 82 19.81 -23.64 1.86
C ALA A 82 18.33 -23.78 1.42
N TRP A 83 18.03 -24.66 0.46
CA TRP A 83 16.65 -24.99 0.08
C TRP A 83 15.85 -25.56 1.26
N LEU A 84 16.41 -26.54 1.96
CA LEU A 84 15.72 -27.15 3.11
C LEU A 84 15.49 -26.14 4.24
N ARG A 85 16.48 -25.28 4.53
CA ARG A 85 16.33 -24.22 5.53
C ARG A 85 15.24 -23.21 5.12
N LEU A 86 15.23 -22.77 3.85
CA LEU A 86 14.23 -21.83 3.36
C LEU A 86 12.82 -22.42 3.44
N LEU A 87 12.64 -23.68 3.04
CA LEU A 87 11.35 -24.38 3.05
C LEU A 87 10.86 -24.71 4.46
N GLY A 88 11.74 -25.19 5.34
CA GLY A 88 11.35 -25.71 6.65
C GLY A 88 11.35 -24.69 7.79
N ALA A 89 12.16 -23.61 7.69
CA ALA A 89 12.37 -22.68 8.78
C ALA A 89 11.79 -21.28 8.53
N THR A 90 11.11 -21.05 7.39
CA THR A 90 10.58 -19.71 7.06
C THR A 90 9.08 -19.73 6.74
N GLN A 91 8.39 -18.65 7.07
CA GLN A 91 7.00 -18.43 6.65
C GLN A 91 6.85 -18.49 5.12
N PHE A 92 7.82 -17.93 4.38
CA PHE A 92 7.84 -18.00 2.93
C PHE A 92 7.82 -19.45 2.43
N GLY A 93 8.64 -20.32 3.02
CA GLY A 93 8.71 -21.75 2.67
C GLY A 93 7.40 -22.47 2.95
N THR A 94 6.78 -22.25 4.12
CA THR A 94 5.49 -22.84 4.47
C THR A 94 4.39 -22.43 3.47
N VAL A 95 4.31 -21.15 3.14
CA VAL A 95 3.35 -20.62 2.15
C VAL A 95 3.62 -21.19 0.76
N TRP A 96 4.90 -21.29 0.38
CA TRP A 96 5.30 -21.87 -0.90
C TRP A 96 4.89 -23.34 -1.01
N LEU A 97 5.14 -24.16 0.02
CA LEU A 97 4.75 -25.57 0.05
C LEU A 97 3.23 -25.75 -0.07
N LEU A 98 2.46 -25.01 0.74
CA LEU A 98 1.01 -25.05 0.69
C LEU A 98 0.48 -24.65 -0.69
N ARG A 99 1.00 -23.55 -1.24
CA ARG A 99 0.64 -23.08 -2.58
C ARG A 99 0.95 -24.14 -3.66
N HIS A 100 2.13 -24.76 -3.61
CA HIS A 100 2.51 -25.77 -4.60
C HIS A 100 1.73 -27.06 -4.46
N ALA A 101 1.33 -27.46 -3.26
CA ALA A 101 0.40 -28.58 -3.06
C ALA A 101 -0.95 -28.30 -3.76
N ILE A 102 -1.52 -27.11 -3.59
CA ILE A 102 -2.76 -26.70 -4.27
C ILE A 102 -2.58 -26.65 -5.79
N LEU A 103 -1.45 -26.15 -6.28
CA LEU A 103 -1.15 -26.10 -7.71
C LEU A 103 -0.90 -27.48 -8.32
N LEU A 104 -0.35 -28.43 -7.56
CA LEU A 104 -0.23 -29.83 -7.97
C LEU A 104 -1.62 -30.50 -8.07
N LEU A 105 -2.51 -30.24 -7.12
CA LEU A 105 -3.90 -30.71 -7.21
C LEU A 105 -4.61 -30.12 -8.44
N LEU A 106 -4.42 -28.82 -8.71
CA LEU A 106 -4.93 -28.19 -9.93
C LEU A 106 -4.37 -28.86 -11.19
N ALA A 107 -3.04 -29.07 -11.23
CA ALA A 107 -2.41 -29.72 -12.38
C ALA A 107 -2.90 -31.16 -12.57
N ALA A 108 -3.02 -31.93 -11.50
CA ALA A 108 -3.58 -33.27 -11.54
C ALA A 108 -5.03 -33.25 -12.09
N LEU A 109 -5.87 -32.36 -11.57
CA LEU A 109 -7.26 -32.20 -12.04
C LEU A 109 -7.34 -31.91 -13.54
N VAL A 110 -6.51 -30.98 -14.07
CA VAL A 110 -6.62 -30.54 -15.47
C VAL A 110 -5.84 -31.42 -16.45
N LEU A 111 -4.82 -32.17 -15.98
CA LEU A 111 -3.99 -33.03 -16.83
C LEU A 111 -4.53 -34.46 -16.92
N LEU A 112 -5.05 -35.01 -15.82
CA LEU A 112 -5.51 -36.40 -15.73
C LEU A 112 -6.95 -36.59 -16.18
N ARG A 113 -7.70 -35.50 -16.32
CA ARG A 113 -9.10 -35.60 -16.74
C ARG A 113 -9.22 -35.89 -18.24
N GLU A 114 -9.94 -36.94 -18.54
CA GLU A 114 -10.41 -37.27 -19.88
C GLU A 114 -11.68 -36.46 -20.24
N SER A 115 -12.16 -36.52 -21.46
CA SER A 115 -13.19 -35.65 -22.06
C SER A 115 -14.48 -35.48 -21.25
N ASP A 116 -15.14 -34.31 -21.41
CA ASP A 116 -16.41 -33.93 -20.78
C ASP A 116 -17.61 -34.63 -21.46
N ASP A 117 -18.05 -35.75 -20.96
CA ASP A 117 -19.15 -36.50 -21.59
C ASP A 117 -20.54 -36.14 -21.00
N ALA A 118 -20.62 -35.55 -19.81
CA ALA A 118 -21.88 -35.12 -19.18
C ALA A 118 -21.92 -33.60 -18.90
N PRO A 119 -23.10 -32.94 -19.06
CA PRO A 119 -23.23 -31.51 -18.76
C PRO A 119 -22.93 -31.12 -17.30
N SER A 120 -23.23 -32.01 -16.35
CA SER A 120 -22.89 -31.85 -14.93
C SER A 120 -21.38 -31.77 -14.73
N ASP A 121 -20.64 -32.59 -15.43
CA ASP A 121 -19.21 -32.67 -15.34
C ASP A 121 -18.52 -31.45 -15.94
N TRP A 122 -19.15 -30.84 -16.98
CA TRP A 122 -18.66 -29.60 -17.58
C TRP A 122 -18.53 -28.46 -16.57
N LEU A 123 -19.49 -28.31 -15.67
CA LEU A 123 -19.52 -27.23 -14.67
C LEU A 123 -18.65 -27.56 -13.47
N ALA A 124 -18.77 -28.77 -12.93
CA ALA A 124 -18.13 -29.18 -11.69
C ALA A 124 -16.62 -28.96 -11.70
N TRP A 125 -15.92 -29.55 -12.66
CA TRP A 125 -14.47 -29.48 -12.70
C TRP A 125 -13.93 -28.07 -12.99
N ARG A 126 -14.70 -27.24 -13.72
CA ARG A 126 -14.29 -25.86 -13.98
C ARG A 126 -14.39 -25.00 -12.73
N ILE A 127 -15.40 -25.24 -11.91
CA ILE A 127 -15.52 -24.59 -10.60
C ILE A 127 -14.38 -25.07 -9.69
N GLU A 128 -14.14 -26.37 -9.59
CA GLU A 128 -13.03 -26.94 -8.80
C GLU A 128 -11.68 -26.36 -9.24
N ALA A 129 -11.40 -26.37 -10.55
CA ALA A 129 -10.18 -25.79 -11.09
C ALA A 129 -10.08 -24.27 -10.83
N ALA A 130 -11.18 -23.52 -10.95
CA ALA A 130 -11.21 -22.10 -10.67
C ALA A 130 -10.96 -21.79 -9.20
N LEU A 131 -11.51 -22.58 -8.28
CA LEU A 131 -11.27 -22.48 -6.85
C LEU A 131 -9.79 -22.77 -6.51
N LEU A 132 -9.25 -23.89 -7.01
CA LEU A 132 -7.84 -24.24 -6.80
C LEU A 132 -6.89 -23.18 -7.38
N ALA A 133 -7.16 -22.68 -8.59
CA ALA A 133 -6.39 -21.60 -9.20
C ALA A 133 -6.49 -20.31 -8.39
N GLY A 134 -7.70 -19.94 -7.94
CA GLY A 134 -7.95 -18.77 -7.11
C GLY A 134 -7.22 -18.85 -5.78
N ILE A 135 -7.28 -19.98 -5.07
CA ILE A 135 -6.57 -20.22 -3.82
C ILE A 135 -5.04 -20.16 -4.05
N GLY A 136 -4.53 -20.81 -5.12
CA GLY A 136 -3.12 -20.79 -5.46
C GLY A 136 -2.59 -19.39 -5.79
N VAL A 137 -3.41 -18.52 -6.41
CA VAL A 137 -3.09 -17.11 -6.63
C VAL A 137 -3.20 -16.31 -5.33
N ALA A 138 -4.23 -16.53 -4.53
CA ALA A 138 -4.44 -15.85 -3.26
C ALA A 138 -3.28 -16.08 -2.28
N LEU A 139 -2.79 -17.31 -2.17
CA LEU A 139 -1.67 -17.66 -1.28
C LEU A 139 -0.38 -16.90 -1.62
N ALA A 140 -0.19 -16.43 -2.86
CA ALA A 140 0.96 -15.61 -3.21
C ALA A 140 1.01 -14.27 -2.44
N ALA A 141 -0.11 -13.78 -1.93
CA ALA A 141 -0.18 -12.56 -1.13
C ALA A 141 0.57 -12.70 0.21
N TRP A 142 0.59 -13.90 0.81
CA TRP A 142 1.30 -14.17 2.07
C TRP A 142 2.82 -14.33 1.91
N ALA A 143 3.33 -14.45 0.69
CA ALA A 143 4.76 -14.46 0.38
C ALA A 143 5.31 -13.06 0.01
N GLY A 144 4.51 -12.00 0.11
CA GLY A 144 4.86 -10.63 -0.29
C GLY A 144 5.01 -9.66 0.89
N HIS A 145 5.24 -8.38 0.57
CA HIS A 145 5.42 -7.29 1.55
C HIS A 145 4.18 -7.04 2.42
N ALA A 146 2.98 -7.39 1.95
CA ALA A 146 1.72 -7.17 2.67
C ALA A 146 1.70 -7.78 4.09
N VAL A 147 2.44 -8.87 4.33
CA VAL A 147 2.54 -9.50 5.66
C VAL A 147 3.37 -8.67 6.64
N GLY A 148 4.32 -7.88 6.14
CA GLY A 148 5.18 -7.03 6.97
C GLY A 148 4.59 -5.66 7.31
N VAL A 149 3.41 -5.32 6.79
CA VAL A 149 2.77 -4.01 6.99
C VAL A 149 2.26 -3.85 8.42
N ASP A 150 1.61 -4.89 8.93
CA ASP A 150 1.06 -4.92 10.29
C ASP A 150 1.29 -6.32 10.87
N PRO A 151 2.38 -6.50 11.63
CA PRO A 151 2.70 -7.80 12.23
C PRO A 151 1.59 -8.27 13.16
N GLY A 152 0.99 -9.41 12.84
CA GLY A 152 -0.13 -10.00 13.59
C GLY A 152 -1.51 -9.76 12.93
N SER A 153 -1.62 -8.93 11.90
CA SER A 153 -2.86 -8.74 11.13
C SER A 153 -2.82 -9.48 9.79
N ALA A 154 -3.83 -10.30 9.52
CA ALA A 154 -4.00 -10.96 8.22
C ALA A 154 -4.66 -10.04 7.17
N LEU A 155 -5.21 -8.90 7.56
CA LEU A 155 -6.02 -8.03 6.71
C LEU A 155 -5.27 -7.52 5.46
N PRO A 156 -4.02 -7.01 5.55
CA PRO A 156 -3.29 -6.58 4.37
C PRO A 156 -3.05 -7.71 3.35
N ALA A 157 -2.75 -8.91 3.84
CA ALA A 157 -2.56 -10.08 2.99
C ALA A 157 -3.88 -10.52 2.33
N LEU A 158 -5.00 -10.49 3.06
CA LEU A 158 -6.34 -10.79 2.53
C LEU A 158 -6.76 -9.79 1.44
N VAL A 159 -6.60 -8.49 1.68
CA VAL A 159 -6.92 -7.47 0.68
C VAL A 159 -6.08 -7.64 -0.57
N ASN A 160 -4.77 -7.94 -0.43
CA ASN A 160 -3.91 -8.21 -1.56
C ASN A 160 -4.29 -9.53 -2.28
N ALA A 161 -4.70 -10.57 -1.57
CA ALA A 161 -5.21 -11.82 -2.16
C ALA A 161 -6.45 -11.58 -3.01
N VAL A 162 -7.43 -10.82 -2.48
CA VAL A 162 -8.63 -10.41 -3.23
C VAL A 162 -8.26 -9.61 -4.46
N HIS A 163 -7.30 -8.67 -4.34
CA HIS A 163 -6.80 -7.89 -5.47
C HIS A 163 -6.22 -8.76 -6.58
N LEU A 164 -5.39 -9.74 -6.23
CA LEU A 164 -4.77 -10.65 -7.19
C LEU A 164 -5.80 -11.55 -7.89
N VAL A 165 -6.73 -12.15 -7.14
CA VAL A 165 -7.78 -13.01 -7.70
C VAL A 165 -8.71 -12.21 -8.61
N ALA A 166 -9.15 -11.03 -8.19
CA ALA A 166 -9.96 -10.13 -9.00
C ALA A 166 -9.23 -9.70 -10.28
N THR A 167 -7.94 -9.35 -10.17
CA THR A 167 -7.10 -9.02 -11.34
C THR A 167 -7.01 -10.22 -12.30
N GLY A 168 -6.85 -11.43 -11.80
CA GLY A 168 -6.87 -12.65 -12.62
C GLY A 168 -8.20 -12.83 -13.33
N ALA A 169 -9.31 -12.71 -12.60
CA ALA A 169 -10.66 -12.90 -13.12
C ALA A 169 -11.04 -11.88 -14.23
N TRP A 170 -10.48 -10.68 -14.18
CA TRP A 170 -10.70 -9.66 -15.21
C TRP A 170 -9.61 -9.66 -16.27
N LEU A 171 -8.37 -9.36 -15.92
CA LEU A 171 -7.25 -9.18 -16.84
C LEU A 171 -6.87 -10.48 -17.53
N GLY A 172 -6.82 -11.59 -16.77
CA GLY A 172 -6.52 -12.92 -17.28
C GLY A 172 -7.60 -13.47 -18.22
N ALA A 173 -8.83 -12.96 -18.17
CA ALA A 173 -9.92 -13.34 -19.07
C ALA A 173 -9.86 -12.66 -20.46
N LEU A 174 -9.19 -11.50 -20.57
CA LEU A 174 -9.13 -10.72 -21.83
C LEU A 174 -8.55 -11.50 -23.01
N PRO A 175 -7.43 -12.26 -22.88
CA PRO A 175 -6.92 -13.06 -23.98
C PRO A 175 -7.90 -14.14 -24.46
N ALA A 176 -8.60 -14.80 -23.52
CA ALA A 176 -9.61 -15.80 -23.85
C ALA A 176 -10.79 -15.18 -24.60
N LEU A 177 -11.25 -14.01 -24.16
CA LEU A 177 -12.29 -13.24 -24.84
C LEU A 177 -11.85 -12.76 -26.22
N ALA A 178 -10.62 -12.23 -26.36
CA ALA A 178 -10.06 -11.82 -27.65
C ALA A 178 -10.03 -12.98 -28.64
N LEU A 179 -9.58 -14.16 -28.21
CA LEU A 179 -9.57 -15.37 -29.06
C LEU A 179 -10.97 -15.75 -29.53
N LEU A 180 -12.01 -15.65 -28.68
CA LEU A 180 -13.40 -15.90 -29.07
C LEU A 180 -13.87 -14.90 -30.11
N LEU A 181 -13.63 -13.61 -29.90
CA LEU A 181 -14.02 -12.53 -30.81
C LEU A 181 -13.32 -12.64 -32.15
N VAL A 182 -12.03 -12.97 -32.18
CA VAL A 182 -11.28 -13.21 -33.44
C VAL A 182 -11.86 -14.41 -34.16
N ALA A 183 -12.12 -15.53 -33.48
CA ALA A 183 -12.67 -16.74 -34.10
C ALA A 183 -14.04 -16.46 -34.76
N THR A 184 -14.92 -15.74 -34.06
CA THR A 184 -16.30 -15.46 -34.50
C THR A 184 -16.40 -14.29 -35.48
N SER A 185 -15.34 -13.49 -35.64
CA SER A 185 -15.26 -12.43 -36.68
C SER A 185 -14.96 -12.94 -38.09
N ARG A 186 -14.51 -14.19 -38.23
CA ARG A 186 -14.25 -14.85 -39.49
C ARG A 186 -15.54 -15.40 -40.11
N GLU A 187 -15.49 -15.78 -41.42
CA GLU A 187 -16.65 -16.32 -42.10
C GLU A 187 -17.05 -17.70 -41.59
N ASP A 188 -16.05 -18.54 -41.40
CA ASP A 188 -16.16 -19.89 -40.85
C ASP A 188 -16.54 -19.95 -39.37
N GLY A 189 -16.61 -18.79 -38.69
CA GLY A 189 -17.00 -18.66 -37.29
C GLY A 189 -18.40 -18.06 -37.07
N ALA A 190 -19.20 -17.92 -38.13
CA ALA A 190 -20.52 -17.29 -38.06
C ALA A 190 -21.49 -18.01 -37.09
N ASP A 191 -21.40 -19.32 -36.98
CA ASP A 191 -22.18 -20.15 -36.04
C ASP A 191 -21.99 -19.78 -34.56
N GLY A 192 -20.80 -19.29 -34.21
CA GLY A 192 -20.45 -18.92 -32.83
C GLY A 192 -20.80 -17.48 -32.44
N ARG A 193 -21.29 -16.62 -33.34
CA ARG A 193 -21.54 -15.18 -33.06
C ARG A 193 -22.56 -14.96 -31.92
N PRO A 194 -23.72 -15.62 -31.90
CA PRO A 194 -24.67 -15.45 -30.78
C PRO A 194 -24.05 -15.82 -29.44
N PHE A 195 -23.26 -16.89 -29.38
CA PHE A 195 -22.52 -17.30 -28.22
C PHE A 195 -21.51 -16.24 -27.78
N ALA A 196 -20.73 -15.68 -28.71
CA ALA A 196 -19.76 -14.62 -28.42
C ALA A 196 -20.43 -13.35 -27.89
N VAL A 197 -21.56 -12.93 -28.46
CA VAL A 197 -22.33 -11.76 -27.97
C VAL A 197 -22.80 -11.97 -26.55
N LEU A 198 -23.33 -13.14 -26.23
CA LEU A 198 -23.76 -13.49 -24.86
C LEU A 198 -22.58 -13.48 -23.91
N ALA A 199 -21.46 -14.09 -24.28
CA ALA A 199 -20.24 -14.14 -23.49
C ALA A 199 -19.68 -12.72 -23.20
N VAL A 200 -19.63 -11.83 -24.20
CA VAL A 200 -19.22 -10.43 -24.06
C VAL A 200 -20.15 -9.68 -23.08
N ARG A 201 -21.46 -9.84 -23.21
CA ARG A 201 -22.43 -9.18 -22.33
C ARG A 201 -22.25 -9.61 -20.87
N ARG A 202 -22.13 -10.92 -20.62
CA ARG A 202 -21.90 -11.47 -19.29
C ARG A 202 -20.55 -10.98 -18.73
N PHE A 203 -19.48 -11.03 -19.52
CA PHE A 203 -18.17 -10.52 -19.12
C PHE A 203 -18.20 -9.03 -18.82
N SER A 204 -18.86 -8.21 -19.65
CA SER A 204 -18.95 -6.76 -19.44
C SER A 204 -19.68 -6.39 -18.14
N THR A 205 -20.71 -7.15 -17.74
CA THR A 205 -21.40 -6.93 -16.47
C THR A 205 -20.55 -7.39 -15.29
N TRP A 206 -19.93 -8.55 -15.40
CA TRP A 206 -18.99 -9.09 -14.42
C TRP A 206 -17.79 -8.16 -14.22
N ALA A 207 -17.21 -7.65 -15.29
CA ALA A 207 -16.04 -6.77 -15.26
C ALA A 207 -16.27 -5.49 -14.46
N LEU A 208 -17.47 -4.93 -14.44
CA LEU A 208 -17.77 -3.75 -13.60
C LEU A 208 -17.61 -4.05 -12.11
N ALA A 209 -18.18 -5.14 -11.63
CA ALA A 209 -18.09 -5.52 -10.22
C ALA A 209 -16.63 -5.83 -9.84
N VAL A 210 -15.95 -6.63 -10.66
CA VAL A 210 -14.55 -7.01 -10.44
C VAL A 210 -13.63 -5.79 -10.50
N MET A 211 -13.85 -4.86 -11.41
CA MET A 211 -13.06 -3.62 -11.50
C MET A 211 -13.23 -2.74 -10.26
N THR A 212 -14.44 -2.64 -9.72
CA THR A 212 -14.66 -1.92 -8.45
C THR A 212 -13.83 -2.56 -7.34
N VAL A 213 -13.80 -3.89 -7.23
CA VAL A 213 -12.96 -4.61 -6.26
C VAL A 213 -11.47 -4.31 -6.50
N ILE A 214 -11.00 -4.35 -7.75
CA ILE A 214 -9.60 -4.06 -8.10
C ILE A 214 -9.21 -2.64 -7.70
N VAL A 215 -10.05 -1.64 -7.96
CA VAL A 215 -9.77 -0.23 -7.62
C VAL A 215 -9.74 -0.05 -6.11
N VAL A 216 -10.74 -0.53 -5.39
CA VAL A 216 -10.82 -0.39 -3.93
C VAL A 216 -9.62 -1.06 -3.25
N THR A 217 -9.35 -2.31 -3.60
CA THR A 217 -8.20 -3.05 -3.03
C THR A 217 -6.86 -2.49 -3.48
N GLY A 218 -6.77 -1.97 -4.70
CA GLY A 218 -5.57 -1.31 -5.23
C GLY A 218 -5.25 0.00 -4.52
N VAL A 219 -6.25 0.82 -4.22
CA VAL A 219 -6.10 2.05 -3.42
C VAL A 219 -5.66 1.70 -2.00
N TRP A 220 -6.30 0.71 -1.37
CA TRP A 220 -5.92 0.22 -0.05
C TRP A 220 -4.46 -0.24 0.00
N ASN A 221 -4.04 -1.10 -0.93
CA ASN A 221 -2.67 -1.58 -1.01
C ASN A 221 -1.68 -0.43 -1.22
N ALA A 222 -1.99 0.51 -2.12
CA ALA A 222 -1.15 1.68 -2.36
C ALA A 222 -1.02 2.55 -1.10
N TRP A 223 -2.12 2.80 -0.38
CA TRP A 223 -2.10 3.59 0.86
C TRP A 223 -1.16 2.98 1.91
N ASN A 224 -1.23 1.67 2.10
CA ASN A 224 -0.41 0.97 3.10
C ASN A 224 1.07 0.86 2.73
N GLU A 225 1.40 0.73 1.43
CA GLU A 225 2.76 0.46 0.97
C GLU A 225 3.53 1.74 0.60
N VAL A 226 2.82 2.79 0.18
CA VAL A 226 3.45 4.03 -0.32
C VAL A 226 3.88 4.95 0.82
N GLY A 227 3.11 5.03 1.91
CA GLY A 227 3.42 5.91 3.04
C GLY A 227 3.07 7.39 2.78
N GLY A 228 2.03 7.65 1.99
CA GLY A 228 1.51 8.99 1.72
C GLY A 228 2.03 9.66 0.44
N VAL A 229 1.64 10.92 0.25
CA VAL A 229 1.99 11.69 -0.96
C VAL A 229 3.50 11.82 -1.19
N PRO A 230 4.33 12.07 -0.17
CA PRO A 230 5.78 12.11 -0.36
C PRO A 230 6.36 10.78 -0.85
N GLY A 231 5.86 9.67 -0.34
CA GLY A 231 6.26 8.34 -0.80
C GLY A 231 5.81 8.07 -2.23
N LEU A 232 4.63 8.58 -2.63
CA LEU A 232 4.08 8.42 -3.98
C LEU A 232 4.92 9.12 -5.05
N VAL A 233 5.35 10.35 -4.79
CA VAL A 233 6.10 11.17 -5.75
C VAL A 233 7.61 10.92 -5.64
N GLY A 234 8.13 10.87 -4.42
CA GLY A 234 9.56 10.91 -4.13
C GLY A 234 10.25 9.53 -4.09
N THR A 235 9.52 8.41 -4.21
CA THR A 235 10.15 7.08 -4.17
C THR A 235 10.04 6.33 -5.49
N GLY A 236 10.99 5.41 -5.74
CA GLY A 236 10.90 4.52 -6.90
C GLY A 236 9.64 3.66 -6.87
N TYR A 237 9.23 3.21 -5.68
CA TYR A 237 7.98 2.46 -5.49
C TYR A 237 6.75 3.28 -5.87
N GLY A 238 6.65 4.52 -5.37
CA GLY A 238 5.53 5.41 -5.67
C GLY A 238 5.42 5.75 -7.16
N ARG A 239 6.57 6.01 -7.82
CA ARG A 239 6.61 6.25 -9.27
C ARG A 239 6.12 5.05 -10.08
N LEU A 240 6.40 3.81 -9.64
CA LEU A 240 5.86 2.60 -10.26
C LEU A 240 4.35 2.46 -10.03
N VAL A 241 3.84 2.86 -8.86
CA VAL A 241 2.38 2.92 -8.60
C VAL A 241 1.73 3.94 -9.52
N LEU A 242 2.31 5.14 -9.69
CA LEU A 242 1.81 6.15 -10.65
C LEU A 242 1.81 5.63 -12.09
N LEU A 243 2.88 4.95 -12.51
CA LEU A 243 2.95 4.30 -13.83
C LEU A 243 1.85 3.26 -14.00
N LYS A 244 1.59 2.43 -12.97
CA LYS A 244 0.51 1.43 -12.99
C LYS A 244 -0.86 2.10 -13.15
N VAL A 245 -1.12 3.20 -12.45
CA VAL A 245 -2.35 3.98 -12.59
C VAL A 245 -2.44 4.60 -13.99
N ALA A 246 -1.35 5.20 -14.49
CA ALA A 246 -1.29 5.80 -15.82
C ALA A 246 -1.56 4.77 -16.96
N LEU A 247 -1.13 3.52 -16.78
CA LEU A 247 -1.43 2.43 -17.71
C LEU A 247 -2.87 1.91 -17.56
N LEU A 248 -3.44 1.95 -16.36
CA LEU A 248 -4.80 1.47 -16.10
C LEU A 248 -5.86 2.43 -16.67
N LEU A 249 -5.66 3.74 -16.58
CA LEU A 249 -6.63 4.74 -17.04
C LEU A 249 -7.05 4.58 -18.52
N PRO A 250 -6.13 4.45 -19.51
CA PRO A 250 -6.51 4.22 -20.91
C PRO A 250 -7.23 2.87 -21.10
N VAL A 251 -6.90 1.83 -20.33
CA VAL A 251 -7.61 0.55 -20.38
C VAL A 251 -9.06 0.71 -19.91
N LEU A 252 -9.28 1.44 -18.81
CA LEU A 252 -10.62 1.75 -18.31
C LEU A 252 -11.42 2.61 -19.29
N ALA A 253 -10.79 3.59 -19.93
CA ALA A 253 -11.41 4.42 -20.94
C ALA A 253 -11.84 3.59 -22.17
N LEU A 254 -10.97 2.66 -22.60
CA LEU A 254 -11.23 1.75 -23.71
C LEU A 254 -12.35 0.76 -23.38
N ALA A 255 -12.32 0.15 -22.19
CA ALA A 255 -13.37 -0.73 -21.70
C ALA A 255 -14.74 0.00 -21.60
N GLY A 256 -14.74 1.25 -21.09
CA GLY A 256 -15.92 2.11 -21.07
C GLY A 256 -16.46 2.42 -22.48
N TRP A 257 -15.57 2.71 -23.43
CA TRP A 257 -15.93 2.90 -24.83
C TRP A 257 -16.52 1.64 -25.45
N ASN A 258 -15.88 0.48 -25.23
CA ASN A 258 -16.35 -0.82 -25.69
C ASN A 258 -17.77 -1.10 -25.19
N ARG A 259 -18.00 -0.87 -23.88
CA ARG A 259 -19.30 -1.06 -23.25
C ARG A 259 -20.37 -0.08 -23.76
N GLY A 260 -20.04 1.21 -23.88
CA GLY A 260 -21.03 2.26 -24.22
C GLY A 260 -21.32 2.38 -25.71
N ARG A 261 -20.39 2.02 -26.58
CA ARG A 261 -20.52 2.24 -28.03
C ARG A 261 -20.53 0.96 -28.86
N LEU A 262 -19.66 -0.01 -28.55
CA LEU A 262 -19.51 -1.21 -29.40
C LEU A 262 -20.50 -2.32 -28.97
N LEU A 263 -20.66 -2.55 -27.69
CA LEU A 263 -21.55 -3.60 -27.17
C LEU A 263 -23.03 -3.41 -27.61
N PRO A 264 -23.62 -2.20 -27.59
CA PRO A 264 -24.98 -1.99 -28.11
C PRO A 264 -25.13 -2.33 -29.60
N ARG A 265 -24.07 -2.08 -30.41
CA ARG A 265 -24.07 -2.37 -31.85
C ARG A 265 -24.04 -3.88 -32.19
N LEU A 266 -23.70 -4.72 -31.20
CA LEU A 266 -23.78 -6.18 -31.34
C LEU A 266 -25.19 -6.73 -31.06
N GLY A 267 -26.14 -5.91 -30.62
CA GLY A 267 -27.48 -6.31 -30.15
C GLY A 267 -28.63 -5.98 -31.12
N GLY A 268 -28.39 -5.64 -32.39
CA GLY A 268 -29.43 -5.44 -33.41
C GLY A 268 -30.18 -6.76 -33.70
N ASP A 269 -31.51 -6.66 -33.97
CA ASP A 269 -32.40 -7.78 -34.21
C ASP A 269 -31.87 -8.68 -35.33
N GLY A 270 -31.63 -9.92 -34.98
CA GLY A 270 -31.47 -11.08 -35.89
C GLY A 270 -30.40 -10.96 -36.96
N ALA A 271 -29.70 -12.00 -37.22
CA ALA A 271 -28.92 -12.41 -38.43
C ALA A 271 -27.73 -11.54 -38.89
N THR A 272 -27.60 -10.26 -38.61
CA THR A 272 -26.47 -9.43 -39.10
C THR A 272 -25.72 -8.71 -37.99
N VAL A 273 -25.23 -9.44 -36.98
CA VAL A 273 -24.17 -8.88 -36.13
C VAL A 273 -23.00 -8.53 -37.03
N GLY A 274 -22.81 -7.22 -37.28
CA GLY A 274 -21.88 -6.74 -38.29
C GLY A 274 -20.46 -7.19 -37.95
N ARG A 275 -19.84 -7.97 -38.87
CA ARG A 275 -18.42 -8.36 -38.81
C ARG A 275 -17.49 -7.19 -38.41
N PRO A 276 -17.70 -5.94 -38.88
CA PRO A 276 -16.87 -4.81 -38.53
C PRO A 276 -16.89 -4.50 -37.03
N ALA A 277 -18.05 -4.54 -36.36
CA ALA A 277 -18.17 -4.29 -34.93
C ALA A 277 -17.46 -5.37 -34.10
N MET A 278 -17.60 -6.64 -34.48
CA MET A 278 -16.92 -7.76 -33.84
C MET A 278 -15.39 -7.66 -33.98
N ARG A 279 -14.89 -7.31 -35.18
CA ARG A 279 -13.44 -7.10 -35.41
C ARG A 279 -12.90 -5.92 -34.64
N SER A 280 -13.63 -4.81 -34.54
CA SER A 280 -13.24 -3.64 -33.75
C SER A 280 -13.16 -3.99 -32.29
N LEU A 281 -14.16 -4.69 -31.73
CA LEU A 281 -14.16 -5.13 -30.37
C LEU A 281 -13.00 -6.11 -30.08
N ALA A 282 -12.73 -7.06 -30.98
CA ALA A 282 -11.59 -7.98 -30.88
C ALA A 282 -10.25 -7.23 -30.77
N ARG A 283 -10.05 -6.20 -31.62
CA ARG A 283 -8.83 -5.37 -31.58
C ARG A 283 -8.69 -4.62 -30.28
N PHE A 284 -9.75 -3.98 -29.79
CA PHE A 284 -9.69 -3.21 -28.56
C PHE A 284 -9.45 -4.11 -27.33
N VAL A 285 -10.12 -5.27 -27.26
CA VAL A 285 -9.86 -6.26 -26.19
C VAL A 285 -8.42 -6.80 -26.26
N ALA A 286 -7.87 -6.98 -27.48
CA ALA A 286 -6.47 -7.37 -27.63
C ALA A 286 -5.51 -6.27 -27.13
N VAL A 287 -5.80 -4.99 -27.40
CA VAL A 287 -5.02 -3.86 -26.85
C VAL A 287 -5.11 -3.83 -25.33
N GLU A 288 -6.31 -4.00 -24.76
CA GLU A 288 -6.48 -4.10 -23.30
C GLU A 288 -5.62 -5.24 -22.73
N ALA A 289 -5.59 -6.40 -23.38
CA ALA A 289 -4.77 -7.54 -22.93
C ALA A 289 -3.26 -7.25 -23.01
N ILE A 290 -2.79 -6.55 -24.06
CA ILE A 290 -1.37 -6.16 -24.21
C ILE A 290 -0.97 -5.16 -23.13
N VAL A 291 -1.77 -4.11 -22.90
CA VAL A 291 -1.49 -3.15 -21.82
C VAL A 291 -1.57 -3.84 -20.45
N GLY A 292 -2.49 -4.81 -20.33
CA GLY A 292 -2.58 -5.67 -19.14
C GLY A 292 -1.32 -6.49 -18.88
N ALA A 293 -0.68 -7.02 -19.92
CA ALA A 293 0.61 -7.70 -19.80
C ALA A 293 1.70 -6.74 -19.30
N ALA A 294 1.72 -5.49 -19.80
CA ALA A 294 2.63 -4.45 -19.29
C ALA A 294 2.36 -4.13 -17.80
N LEU A 295 1.09 -4.06 -17.38
CA LEU A 295 0.71 -3.90 -15.97
C LEU A 295 1.23 -5.04 -15.09
N VAL A 296 1.23 -6.28 -15.58
CA VAL A 296 1.80 -7.45 -14.85
C VAL A 296 3.32 -7.29 -14.69
N VAL A 297 4.02 -6.82 -15.73
CA VAL A 297 5.46 -6.55 -15.63
C VAL A 297 5.75 -5.46 -14.61
N VAL A 298 5.02 -4.33 -14.66
CA VAL A 298 5.15 -3.24 -13.67
C VAL A 298 4.86 -3.76 -12.26
N ALA A 299 3.86 -4.61 -12.08
CA ALA A 299 3.53 -5.22 -10.80
C ALA A 299 4.66 -6.18 -10.31
N ALA A 300 5.33 -6.89 -11.21
CA ALA A 300 6.47 -7.74 -10.86
C ALA A 300 7.69 -6.91 -10.41
N VAL A 301 7.96 -5.78 -11.09
CA VAL A 301 8.99 -4.81 -10.66
C VAL A 301 8.65 -4.22 -9.30
N LEU A 302 7.40 -3.79 -9.12
CA LEU A 302 6.90 -3.22 -7.87
C LEU A 302 7.09 -4.19 -6.69
N ALA A 303 6.79 -5.47 -6.90
CA ALA A 303 6.90 -6.50 -5.88
C ALA A 303 8.35 -6.84 -5.47
N LEU A 304 9.35 -6.39 -6.22
CA LEU A 304 10.79 -6.51 -5.91
C LEU A 304 11.41 -5.18 -5.47
N THR A 305 10.64 -4.11 -5.47
CA THR A 305 11.07 -2.78 -5.04
C THR A 305 10.68 -2.58 -3.57
N PRO A 306 11.58 -2.10 -2.71
CA PRO A 306 11.23 -1.79 -1.33
C PRO A 306 10.03 -0.84 -1.25
N PRO A 307 9.05 -1.09 -0.37
CA PRO A 307 7.90 -0.22 -0.21
C PRO A 307 8.27 1.23 0.05
N GLY A 308 7.50 2.18 -0.48
CA GLY A 308 7.75 3.60 -0.35
C GLY A 308 7.78 4.05 1.12
N ARG A 309 6.93 3.46 1.96
CA ARG A 309 6.91 3.72 3.41
C ARG A 309 8.23 3.38 4.13
N HIS A 310 9.08 2.53 3.55
CA HIS A 310 10.37 2.12 4.11
C HIS A 310 11.56 2.85 3.49
N THR A 311 11.35 3.67 2.48
CA THR A 311 12.39 4.45 1.80
C THR A 311 12.24 5.94 2.12
N THR A 312 13.36 6.66 2.19
CA THR A 312 13.34 8.13 2.29
C THR A 312 12.93 8.69 0.94
N PRO A 313 11.85 9.48 0.85
CA PRO A 313 11.45 10.09 -0.41
C PRO A 313 12.40 11.21 -0.81
N ASP A 314 12.74 11.26 -2.08
CA ASP A 314 13.38 12.38 -2.74
C ASP A 314 12.28 13.36 -3.19
N TRP A 315 12.04 14.39 -2.37
CA TRP A 315 10.93 15.31 -2.56
C TRP A 315 11.34 16.49 -3.46
N PRO A 316 10.71 16.66 -4.63
CA PRO A 316 11.20 17.63 -5.62
C PRO A 316 10.66 19.06 -5.41
N PHE A 317 9.78 19.31 -4.45
CA PHE A 317 9.15 20.61 -4.26
C PHE A 317 9.72 21.33 -3.03
N SER A 318 9.76 22.67 -3.08
CA SER A 318 10.16 23.50 -1.94
C SER A 318 9.10 23.62 -0.85
N PHE A 319 7.93 23.00 -1.04
CA PHE A 319 6.82 23.02 -0.09
C PHE A 319 6.19 21.63 0.04
N ARG A 320 5.49 21.41 1.15
CA ARG A 320 4.59 20.27 1.36
C ARG A 320 3.26 20.73 1.93
N LEU A 321 2.21 19.98 1.70
CA LEU A 321 0.93 20.21 2.37
C LEU A 321 0.98 19.54 3.75
N ALA A 322 0.76 20.31 4.79
CA ALA A 322 0.80 19.88 6.18
C ALA A 322 -0.38 20.49 6.95
N PRO A 323 -1.59 19.99 6.73
CA PRO A 323 -2.77 20.49 7.42
C PRO A 323 -2.69 20.32 8.95
N ASP A 324 -2.02 19.29 9.43
CA ASP A 324 -1.71 19.03 10.83
C ASP A 324 -0.93 20.18 11.48
N VAL A 325 0.03 20.76 10.77
CA VAL A 325 0.80 21.93 11.24
C VAL A 325 0.01 23.23 11.14
N THR A 326 -0.67 23.44 10.01
CA THR A 326 -1.20 24.77 9.63
C THR A 326 -2.67 24.99 10.04
N TRP A 327 -3.43 23.93 10.34
CA TRP A 327 -4.87 23.98 10.53
C TRP A 327 -5.33 25.00 11.58
N ASN A 328 -4.53 25.21 12.62
CA ASN A 328 -4.83 26.13 13.71
C ASN A 328 -4.23 27.54 13.52
N PHE A 329 -3.53 27.79 12.40
CA PHE A 329 -3.04 29.14 12.12
C PHE A 329 -4.19 30.09 11.78
N PRO A 330 -4.09 31.38 12.16
CA PRO A 330 -5.12 32.38 11.90
C PRO A 330 -5.51 32.44 10.43
N GLY A 331 -6.80 32.37 10.14
CA GLY A 331 -7.34 32.50 8.79
C GLY A 331 -7.27 31.25 7.90
N VAL A 332 -6.52 30.21 8.28
CA VAL A 332 -6.40 28.98 7.47
C VAL A 332 -7.75 28.30 7.28
N LYS A 333 -8.47 28.04 8.38
CA LYS A 333 -9.80 27.39 8.35
C LYS A 333 -10.78 28.14 7.43
N THR A 334 -10.80 29.47 7.53
CA THR A 334 -11.69 30.32 6.71
C THR A 334 -11.35 30.21 5.22
N ARG A 335 -10.06 30.30 4.87
CA ARG A 335 -9.62 30.20 3.48
C ARG A 335 -9.88 28.82 2.89
N VAL A 336 -9.61 27.75 3.64
CA VAL A 336 -9.88 26.37 3.23
C VAL A 336 -11.39 26.16 3.03
N PHE A 337 -12.24 26.69 3.94
CA PHE A 337 -13.69 26.58 3.81
C PHE A 337 -14.20 27.32 2.56
N ILE A 338 -13.77 28.55 2.31
CA ILE A 338 -14.14 29.30 1.11
C ILE A 338 -13.69 28.56 -0.16
N GLY A 339 -12.44 28.10 -0.17
CA GLY A 339 -11.90 27.34 -1.30
C GLY A 339 -12.67 26.03 -1.58
N ALA A 340 -13.08 25.32 -0.52
CA ALA A 340 -13.90 24.11 -0.65
C ALA A 340 -15.27 24.39 -1.27
N GLN A 341 -15.92 25.52 -0.92
CA GLN A 341 -17.19 25.95 -1.55
C GLN A 341 -17.00 26.24 -3.04
N ILE A 342 -15.93 26.94 -3.41
CA ILE A 342 -15.61 27.22 -4.82
C ILE A 342 -15.37 25.91 -5.59
N LEU A 343 -14.63 24.97 -5.01
CA LEU A 343 -14.40 23.64 -5.60
C LEU A 343 -15.71 22.86 -5.79
N LEU A 344 -16.61 22.92 -4.82
CA LEU A 344 -17.93 22.28 -4.91
C LEU A 344 -18.75 22.84 -6.07
N VAL A 345 -18.78 24.17 -6.22
CA VAL A 345 -19.45 24.81 -7.36
C VAL A 345 -18.79 24.39 -8.68
N GLY A 346 -17.46 24.26 -8.70
CA GLY A 346 -16.72 23.73 -9.85
C GLY A 346 -17.14 22.30 -10.23
N VAL A 347 -17.32 21.42 -9.23
CA VAL A 347 -17.83 20.06 -9.44
C VAL A 347 -19.25 20.07 -10.01
N LEU A 348 -20.13 20.91 -9.48
CA LEU A 348 -21.50 21.06 -10.00
C LEU A 348 -21.52 21.57 -11.44
N ALA A 349 -20.67 22.56 -11.77
CA ALA A 349 -20.50 23.06 -13.13
C ALA A 349 -19.96 21.98 -14.08
N LEU A 350 -19.01 21.14 -13.64
CA LEU A 350 -18.51 20.01 -14.40
C LEU A 350 -19.61 18.98 -14.70
N ILE A 351 -20.38 18.61 -13.69
CA ILE A 351 -21.53 17.69 -13.84
C ILE A 351 -22.55 18.26 -14.82
N ALA A 352 -22.92 19.53 -14.66
CA ALA A 352 -23.85 20.20 -15.56
C ALA A 352 -23.32 20.24 -17.01
N GLY A 353 -22.02 20.50 -17.20
CA GLY A 353 -21.38 20.45 -18.52
C GLY A 353 -21.38 19.06 -19.16
N CYS A 354 -21.37 17.99 -18.35
CA CYS A 354 -21.55 16.62 -18.85
C CYS A 354 -22.98 16.33 -19.31
N LEU A 355 -23.99 16.88 -18.61
CA LEU A 355 -25.41 16.62 -18.82
C LEU A 355 -26.02 17.54 -19.90
N VAL A 356 -25.63 18.84 -19.95
CA VAL A 356 -26.24 19.86 -20.82
C VAL A 356 -25.36 20.14 -22.04
N ARG A 357 -25.64 19.47 -23.14
CA ARG A 357 -24.84 19.54 -24.39
C ARG A 357 -24.69 20.96 -24.94
N ARG A 358 -25.76 21.80 -24.85
CA ARG A 358 -25.80 23.16 -25.43
C ARG A 358 -24.76 24.10 -24.81
N TRP A 359 -24.54 24.03 -23.49
CA TRP A 359 -23.65 24.90 -22.73
C TRP A 359 -22.33 24.22 -22.31
N ARG A 360 -22.06 23.03 -22.82
CA ARG A 360 -20.90 22.18 -22.45
C ARG A 360 -19.57 22.92 -22.44
N PRO A 361 -19.13 23.63 -23.50
CA PRO A 361 -17.82 24.28 -23.50
C PRO A 361 -17.73 25.39 -22.45
N LEU A 362 -18.78 26.17 -22.27
CA LEU A 362 -18.82 27.25 -21.28
C LEU A 362 -18.77 26.69 -19.85
N MET A 363 -19.54 25.63 -19.58
CA MET A 363 -19.58 25.03 -18.23
C MET A 363 -18.27 24.30 -17.90
N LEU A 364 -17.61 23.65 -18.84
CA LEU A 364 -16.29 23.03 -18.64
C LEU A 364 -15.21 24.10 -18.42
N ALA A 365 -15.24 25.19 -19.18
CA ALA A 365 -14.32 26.32 -18.97
C ALA A 365 -14.55 26.98 -17.59
N GLY A 366 -15.80 27.24 -17.23
CA GLY A 366 -16.16 27.77 -15.91
C GLY A 366 -15.74 26.84 -14.77
N ALA A 367 -15.95 25.53 -14.91
CA ALA A 367 -15.50 24.54 -13.95
C ALA A 367 -13.97 24.59 -13.78
N ALA A 368 -13.21 24.66 -14.87
CA ALA A 368 -11.75 24.77 -14.82
C ALA A 368 -11.27 26.02 -14.06
N VAL A 369 -11.90 27.18 -14.31
CA VAL A 369 -11.60 28.43 -13.58
C VAL A 369 -11.92 28.28 -12.10
N LEU A 370 -13.07 27.69 -11.75
CA LEU A 370 -13.47 27.45 -10.36
C LEU A 370 -12.52 26.48 -9.65
N PHE A 371 -12.04 25.43 -10.33
CA PHE A 371 -11.04 24.52 -9.77
C PHE A 371 -9.72 25.23 -9.48
N VAL A 372 -9.23 26.08 -10.40
CA VAL A 372 -8.01 26.86 -10.18
C VAL A 372 -8.20 27.84 -9.01
N ALA A 373 -9.29 28.60 -8.99
CA ALA A 373 -9.59 29.56 -7.94
C ALA A 373 -9.76 28.87 -6.57
N GLY A 374 -10.49 27.76 -6.51
CA GLY A 374 -10.68 27.00 -5.28
C GLY A 374 -9.38 26.38 -4.77
N ALA A 375 -8.54 25.84 -5.66
CA ALA A 375 -7.23 25.32 -5.31
C ALA A 375 -6.30 26.43 -4.78
N GLN A 376 -6.32 27.62 -5.40
CA GLN A 376 -5.55 28.78 -4.95
C GLN A 376 -5.95 29.28 -3.55
N GLN A 377 -7.22 29.14 -3.19
CA GLN A 377 -7.68 29.47 -1.84
C GLN A 377 -7.36 28.38 -0.81
N THR A 378 -7.41 27.12 -1.20
CA THR A 378 -7.29 25.97 -0.28
C THR A 378 -5.84 25.53 -0.05
N LEU A 379 -5.03 25.41 -1.11
CA LEU A 379 -3.71 24.76 -1.01
C LEU A 379 -2.63 25.63 -0.35
N PRO A 380 -2.42 26.91 -0.71
CA PRO A 380 -1.33 27.71 -0.14
C PRO A 380 -1.38 27.85 1.39
N PRO A 381 -2.55 28.04 2.04
CA PRO A 381 -2.61 28.10 3.49
C PRO A 381 -2.23 26.79 4.20
N LEU A 382 -2.29 25.67 3.49
CA LEU A 382 -1.91 24.35 4.00
C LEU A 382 -0.47 23.99 3.68
N ALA A 383 0.25 24.86 2.94
CA ALA A 383 1.62 24.59 2.55
C ALA A 383 2.61 25.09 3.61
N VAL A 384 3.63 24.27 3.88
CA VAL A 384 4.81 24.62 4.68
C VAL A 384 6.06 24.37 3.87
N ASP A 385 7.13 25.08 4.19
CA ASP A 385 8.43 24.89 3.54
C ASP A 385 8.96 23.47 3.75
N THR A 386 9.68 22.96 2.77
CA THR A 386 10.44 21.72 2.86
C THR A 386 11.91 21.98 2.74
N TYR A 387 12.66 21.20 3.47
CA TYR A 387 14.11 21.22 3.51
C TYR A 387 14.68 19.91 2.94
N PRO A 388 15.94 19.86 2.52
CA PRO A 388 16.57 18.62 2.05
C PRO A 388 16.51 17.46 3.06
N THR A 389 16.36 17.80 4.34
CA THR A 389 16.24 16.80 5.43
C THR A 389 14.82 16.49 5.87
N THR A 390 13.79 17.20 5.37
CA THR A 390 12.38 17.07 5.84
C THR A 390 11.92 15.62 5.97
N TYR A 391 12.22 14.77 4.99
CA TYR A 391 11.84 13.37 5.00
C TYR A 391 12.98 12.42 5.40
N ARG A 392 14.12 12.98 5.83
CA ARG A 392 15.26 12.19 6.29
C ARG A 392 14.89 11.48 7.60
N ARG A 393 15.18 10.20 7.66
CA ARG A 393 14.97 9.43 8.89
C ARG A 393 16.10 9.69 9.87
N PRO A 394 15.81 9.77 11.17
CA PRO A 394 16.85 9.86 12.18
C PRO A 394 17.85 8.71 12.04
N ALA A 395 19.15 9.04 12.03
CA ALA A 395 20.22 8.05 12.05
C ALA A 395 20.32 7.37 13.43
N VAL A 396 19.94 8.12 14.48
CA VAL A 396 19.92 7.64 15.87
C VAL A 396 18.50 7.14 16.21
N PRO A 397 18.36 5.93 16.76
CA PRO A 397 17.06 5.40 17.15
C PRO A 397 16.43 6.19 18.31
N TYR A 398 15.09 6.32 18.29
CA TYR A 398 14.36 6.95 19.38
C TYR A 398 14.29 6.00 20.59
N ASN A 399 15.22 6.17 21.53
CA ASN A 399 15.32 5.39 22.75
C ASN A 399 15.68 6.27 23.96
N ALA A 400 15.62 5.72 25.14
CA ALA A 400 15.88 6.45 26.39
C ALA A 400 17.31 7.02 26.46
N ALA A 401 18.30 6.30 25.96
CA ALA A 401 19.70 6.77 25.96
C ALA A 401 19.88 8.02 25.07
N SER A 402 19.30 7.99 23.85
CA SER A 402 19.31 9.14 22.94
C SER A 402 18.57 10.33 23.53
N VAL A 403 17.41 10.13 24.12
CA VAL A 403 16.64 11.21 24.77
C VAL A 403 17.42 11.80 25.96
N ALA A 404 18.05 10.97 26.80
CA ALA A 404 18.87 11.45 27.92
C ALA A 404 20.11 12.22 27.47
N HIS A 405 20.80 11.74 26.42
CA HIS A 405 21.93 12.46 25.84
C HIS A 405 21.49 13.79 25.22
N GLY A 406 20.38 13.80 24.45
CA GLY A 406 19.78 15.01 23.92
C GLY A 406 19.41 16.03 25.01
N ALA A 407 18.88 15.56 26.15
CA ALA A 407 18.60 16.41 27.30
C ALA A 407 19.86 17.06 27.89
N SER A 408 20.99 16.35 27.91
CA SER A 408 22.26 16.90 28.35
C SER A 408 22.79 17.98 27.40
N LEU A 409 22.71 17.74 26.09
CA LEU A 409 23.09 18.71 25.06
C LEU A 409 22.20 19.96 25.10
N TYR A 410 20.89 19.77 25.30
CA TYR A 410 19.92 20.85 25.44
C TYR A 410 20.27 21.81 26.58
N ARG A 411 20.62 21.28 27.75
CA ARG A 411 21.02 22.11 28.90
C ARG A 411 22.23 23.01 28.58
N VAL A 412 23.16 22.51 27.82
CA VAL A 412 24.40 23.24 27.46
C VAL A 412 24.19 24.26 26.35
N HIS A 413 23.45 23.89 25.31
CA HIS A 413 23.39 24.67 24.06
C HIS A 413 22.08 25.43 23.85
N CYS A 414 20.97 25.04 24.49
CA CYS A 414 19.65 25.56 24.16
C CYS A 414 18.97 26.27 25.34
N ALA A 415 19.19 25.79 26.58
CA ALA A 415 18.46 26.27 27.76
C ALA A 415 18.67 27.74 28.07
N ALA A 416 19.80 28.33 27.68
CA ALA A 416 20.07 29.77 27.87
C ALA A 416 18.99 30.66 27.20
N CYS A 417 18.50 30.27 26.02
CA CYS A 417 17.45 30.99 25.31
C CYS A 417 16.06 30.36 25.52
N HIS A 418 15.95 29.02 25.40
CA HIS A 418 14.67 28.33 25.46
C HIS A 418 14.19 27.99 26.87
N GLY A 419 14.99 28.27 27.90
CA GLY A 419 14.67 27.92 29.28
C GLY A 419 14.90 26.44 29.62
N PRO A 420 15.06 26.08 30.90
CA PRO A 420 15.30 24.71 31.32
C PRO A 420 14.11 23.78 31.04
N ALA A 421 12.89 24.31 31.00
CA ALA A 421 11.67 23.59 30.66
C ALA A 421 11.28 23.66 29.16
N GLY A 422 11.97 24.45 28.36
CA GLY A 422 11.71 24.57 26.91
C GLY A 422 10.64 25.59 26.53
N ARG A 423 10.21 26.46 27.46
CA ARG A 423 9.07 27.39 27.24
C ARG A 423 9.46 28.72 26.58
N GLY A 424 10.71 28.90 26.18
CA GLY A 424 11.19 30.15 25.59
C GLY A 424 11.51 31.24 26.61
N ASP A 425 11.59 30.89 27.87
CA ASP A 425 11.77 31.76 29.07
C ASP A 425 13.20 31.76 29.62
N GLY A 426 14.18 31.42 28.80
CA GLY A 426 15.57 31.38 29.21
C GLY A 426 16.13 32.79 29.53
N PRO A 427 17.20 32.89 30.35
CA PRO A 427 17.76 34.18 30.79
C PRO A 427 18.23 35.05 29.62
N ALA A 428 18.63 34.47 28.50
CA ALA A 428 19.03 35.21 27.29
C ALA A 428 17.84 35.61 26.37
N ALA A 429 16.60 35.15 26.67
CA ALA A 429 15.43 35.45 25.85
C ALA A 429 15.04 36.92 25.84
N ALA A 430 15.20 37.62 27.00
CA ALA A 430 14.79 39.01 27.15
C ALA A 430 15.54 40.00 26.27
N GLY A 431 16.72 39.64 25.75
CA GLY A 431 17.52 40.49 24.85
C GLY A 431 17.30 40.23 23.35
N LEU A 432 16.44 39.28 23.00
CA LEU A 432 16.25 38.88 21.60
C LEU A 432 15.14 39.69 20.92
N LEU A 433 15.36 40.02 19.64
CA LEU A 433 14.37 40.71 18.79
C LEU A 433 13.06 39.93 18.65
N ARG A 434 13.09 38.63 18.83
CA ARG A 434 11.97 37.72 18.74
C ARG A 434 12.08 36.73 19.90
N PRO A 435 11.02 36.51 20.67
CA PRO A 435 11.05 35.52 21.74
C PRO A 435 11.32 34.12 21.16
N PRO A 436 12.15 33.31 21.85
CA PRO A 436 12.34 31.92 21.47
C PRO A 436 11.02 31.14 21.45
N ALA A 437 10.93 30.17 20.54
CA ALA A 437 9.75 29.33 20.45
C ALA A 437 9.57 28.49 21.73
N ASP A 438 8.33 28.30 22.13
CA ASP A 438 7.94 27.30 23.12
C ASP A 438 8.06 25.90 22.50
N LEU A 439 9.10 25.15 22.91
CA LEU A 439 9.40 23.81 22.40
C LEU A 439 8.51 22.73 23.04
N THR A 440 7.74 23.08 24.06
CA THR A 440 6.78 22.19 24.70
C THR A 440 5.42 22.19 24.00
N ALA A 441 5.18 23.18 23.15
CA ALA A 441 3.93 23.32 22.45
C ALA A 441 3.60 22.08 21.60
N PRO A 442 2.34 21.63 21.57
CA PRO A 442 1.94 20.40 20.85
C PRO A 442 2.34 20.39 19.38
N HIS A 443 2.31 21.56 18.71
CA HIS A 443 2.68 21.68 17.29
C HIS A 443 4.14 21.33 16.99
N THR A 444 5.03 21.31 18.00
CA THR A 444 6.42 20.88 17.82
C THR A 444 6.51 19.47 17.25
N ASN A 445 5.58 18.59 17.64
CA ASN A 445 5.50 17.22 17.12
C ASN A 445 4.79 17.11 15.76
N ASP A 446 4.17 18.18 15.27
CA ASP A 446 3.57 18.24 13.93
C ASP A 446 4.63 18.48 12.84
N HIS A 447 5.77 19.04 13.22
CA HIS A 447 6.93 19.13 12.35
C HIS A 447 7.62 17.77 12.17
N THR A 448 8.18 17.55 10.98
CA THR A 448 8.95 16.31 10.77
C THR A 448 10.25 16.35 11.59
N ALA A 449 10.78 15.19 11.94
CA ALA A 449 12.09 15.10 12.60
C ALA A 449 13.20 15.75 11.74
N GLY A 450 13.08 15.67 10.42
CA GLY A 450 14.02 16.28 9.48
C GLY A 450 13.93 17.81 9.38
N ASP A 451 12.75 18.41 9.62
CA ASP A 451 12.58 19.86 9.73
C ASP A 451 13.31 20.39 10.97
N ILE A 452 13.08 19.75 12.13
CA ILE A 452 13.76 20.10 13.38
C ILE A 452 15.27 19.93 13.22
N PHE A 453 15.72 18.84 12.60
CA PHE A 453 17.13 18.60 12.31
C PHE A 453 17.74 19.69 11.42
N TRP A 454 16.98 20.17 10.41
CA TRP A 454 17.41 21.27 9.56
C TRP A 454 17.63 22.55 10.35
N TRP A 455 16.69 22.92 11.20
CA TRP A 455 16.76 24.13 12.02
C TRP A 455 17.90 24.06 13.04
N LEU A 456 18.12 22.92 13.66
CA LEU A 456 19.28 22.72 14.53
C LEU A 456 20.60 22.83 13.76
N THR A 457 20.61 22.40 12.51
CA THR A 457 21.84 22.44 11.68
C THR A 457 22.18 23.84 11.18
N HIS A 458 21.17 24.56 10.69
CA HIS A 458 21.38 25.83 9.95
C HIS A 458 20.92 27.07 10.72
N GLY A 459 20.18 26.88 11.82
CA GLY A 459 19.53 27.95 12.55
C GLY A 459 18.18 28.35 11.97
N VAL A 460 17.52 29.32 12.63
CA VAL A 460 16.25 29.89 12.21
C VAL A 460 16.33 31.41 12.19
N GLY A 461 16.22 31.99 11.02
CA GLY A 461 16.35 33.44 10.84
C GLY A 461 17.70 33.96 11.31
N ILE A 462 17.72 35.17 11.92
CA ILE A 462 18.94 35.83 12.41
C ILE A 462 19.17 35.63 13.91
N VAL A 463 18.22 35.01 14.61
CA VAL A 463 18.20 34.93 16.09
C VAL A 463 18.66 33.57 16.60
N MET A 464 18.23 32.49 16.00
CA MET A 464 18.64 31.13 16.40
C MET A 464 19.85 30.69 15.56
N PRO A 465 21.03 30.50 16.17
CA PRO A 465 22.23 30.06 15.43
C PRO A 465 22.12 28.61 15.00
N GLY A 466 22.82 28.23 13.95
CA GLY A 466 23.00 26.85 13.52
C GLY A 466 24.10 26.13 14.31
N PHE A 467 23.86 24.87 14.67
CA PHE A 467 24.81 24.03 15.42
C PHE A 467 25.53 23.00 14.55
N GLY A 468 25.40 23.10 13.20
CA GLY A 468 25.98 22.13 12.27
C GLY A 468 27.51 22.01 12.34
N ALA A 469 28.20 23.11 12.64
CA ALA A 469 29.65 23.13 12.81
C ALA A 469 30.13 22.74 14.22
N GLN A 470 29.25 22.84 15.22
CA GLN A 470 29.58 22.64 16.63
C GLN A 470 29.24 21.24 17.13
N LEU A 471 28.16 20.66 16.62
CA LEU A 471 27.63 19.37 17.06
C LEU A 471 27.70 18.34 15.93
N PRO A 472 28.27 17.16 16.20
CA PRO A 472 28.18 16.00 15.31
C PRO A 472 26.73 15.68 14.89
N GLU A 473 26.57 14.98 13.79
CA GLU A 473 25.26 14.66 13.26
C GLU A 473 24.39 13.87 14.24
N ASP A 474 24.97 12.85 14.89
CA ASP A 474 24.25 12.00 15.85
C ASP A 474 23.76 12.81 17.08
N ASN A 475 24.59 13.75 17.57
CA ASN A 475 24.20 14.63 18.67
C ASN A 475 23.01 15.53 18.31
N ARG A 476 22.93 15.99 17.08
CA ARG A 476 21.77 16.76 16.59
C ARG A 476 20.52 15.88 16.48
N TRP A 477 20.66 14.61 16.11
CA TRP A 477 19.55 13.66 16.15
C TRP A 477 19.11 13.33 17.58
N ASP A 478 20.03 13.25 18.53
CA ASP A 478 19.69 13.10 19.96
C ASP A 478 18.89 14.28 20.47
N LEU A 479 19.28 15.51 20.06
CA LEU A 479 18.49 16.72 20.37
C LEU A 479 17.08 16.66 19.74
N VAL A 480 16.93 16.21 18.48
CA VAL A 480 15.62 16.03 17.85
C VAL A 480 14.77 15.05 18.67
N ASN A 481 15.35 13.91 19.09
CA ASN A 481 14.66 12.90 19.88
C ASN A 481 14.23 13.47 21.24
N PHE A 482 15.08 14.26 21.91
CA PHE A 482 14.75 14.94 23.17
C PHE A 482 13.63 15.96 22.99
N LEU A 483 13.70 16.85 21.99
CA LEU A 483 12.68 17.88 21.76
C LEU A 483 11.30 17.28 21.48
N ARG A 484 11.25 16.20 20.73
CA ARG A 484 10.01 15.48 20.48
C ARG A 484 9.45 14.82 21.75
N ALA A 485 10.32 14.26 22.59
CA ALA A 485 9.93 13.69 23.86
C ALA A 485 9.46 14.77 24.84
N LEU A 486 10.10 15.95 24.85
CA LEU A 486 9.73 17.09 25.68
C LEU A 486 8.31 17.58 25.38
N SER A 487 8.01 17.82 24.10
CA SER A 487 6.67 18.23 23.64
C SER A 487 5.60 17.17 23.91
N ALA A 488 5.91 15.90 23.65
CA ALA A 488 4.98 14.81 23.92
C ALA A 488 4.72 14.63 25.44
N GLY A 489 5.73 14.82 26.27
CA GLY A 489 5.61 14.75 27.73
C GLY A 489 4.74 15.87 28.31
N GLU A 490 4.85 17.09 27.77
CA GLU A 490 3.99 18.20 28.21
C GLU A 490 2.55 18.00 27.75
N ALA A 491 2.34 17.55 26.52
CA ALA A 491 1.01 17.16 26.03
C ALA A 491 0.37 16.07 26.91
N ALA A 492 1.15 15.09 27.38
CA ALA A 492 0.67 14.06 28.29
C ALA A 492 0.30 14.61 29.68
N ARG A 493 1.01 15.63 30.16
CA ARG A 493 0.69 16.28 31.46
C ARG A 493 -0.61 17.07 31.42
N SER A 494 -1.00 17.61 30.27
CA SER A 494 -2.25 18.38 30.10
C SER A 494 -3.49 17.48 30.03
N LEU A 495 -3.34 16.16 29.91
CA LEU A 495 -4.44 15.17 29.89
C LEU A 495 -4.96 14.89 31.33
N THR A 496 -5.37 15.92 32.08
CA THR A 496 -5.88 15.75 33.44
C THR A 496 -7.36 15.35 33.52
N ASP A 497 -8.12 15.44 32.42
CA ASP A 497 -9.52 15.06 32.33
C ASP A 497 -9.72 13.87 31.41
N ILE A 498 -10.43 12.85 31.95
CA ILE A 498 -10.59 11.50 31.39
C ILE A 498 -11.71 11.45 30.33
N ASP A 499 -11.68 12.33 29.36
CA ASP A 499 -12.49 12.16 28.16
C ASP A 499 -11.56 11.77 27.01
N GLU A 500 -11.62 10.50 26.63
CA GLU A 500 -10.88 9.79 25.57
C GLU A 500 -9.50 10.39 25.22
N PRO A 501 -8.40 9.83 25.74
CA PRO A 501 -7.08 10.34 25.45
C PRO A 501 -6.81 10.15 23.94
N GLU A 502 -6.62 11.25 23.21
CA GLU A 502 -5.97 11.17 21.90
C GLU A 502 -4.70 10.34 22.06
N ARG A 503 -4.56 9.29 21.26
CA ARG A 503 -3.40 8.40 21.31
C ARG A 503 -2.13 9.25 21.22
N PRO A 504 -1.15 9.08 22.12
CA PRO A 504 0.06 9.87 22.09
C PRO A 504 0.73 9.71 20.71
N ARG A 505 1.10 10.81 20.07
CA ARG A 505 1.71 10.84 18.73
C ARG A 505 3.10 10.19 18.70
N LEU A 506 3.73 10.06 19.86
CA LEU A 506 5.01 9.38 20.04
C LEU A 506 4.84 8.14 20.91
N THR A 507 5.46 7.05 20.49
CA THR A 507 5.60 5.87 21.32
C THR A 507 6.57 6.15 22.47
N ALA A 508 6.40 5.45 23.61
CA ALA A 508 7.38 5.53 24.69
C ALA A 508 8.79 5.18 24.19
N PRO A 509 9.83 5.92 24.64
CA PRO A 509 11.21 5.62 24.27
C PRO A 509 11.55 4.18 24.66
N ASP A 510 12.21 3.46 23.77
CA ASP A 510 12.64 2.10 24.08
C ASP A 510 13.82 2.10 25.06
N PHE A 511 13.86 1.14 25.97
CA PHE A 511 14.99 0.86 26.84
C PHE A 511 15.09 -0.64 27.10
N THR A 512 16.31 -1.10 27.37
CA THR A 512 16.59 -2.49 27.69
C THR A 512 16.78 -2.65 29.19
N PHE A 513 16.24 -3.67 29.76
CA PHE A 513 16.36 -4.01 31.18
C PHE A 513 16.58 -5.52 31.33
N ALA A 514 17.15 -5.93 32.47
CA ALA A 514 17.38 -7.33 32.78
C ALA A 514 16.40 -7.79 33.87
N THR A 515 15.72 -8.91 33.60
CA THR A 515 14.93 -9.65 34.59
C THR A 515 15.63 -10.99 34.81
N GLY A 516 16.55 -11.06 35.79
CA GLY A 516 17.45 -12.20 35.95
C GLY A 516 18.49 -12.27 34.84
N PRO A 517 18.80 -13.47 34.25
CA PRO A 517 19.81 -13.63 33.21
C PRO A 517 19.36 -13.16 31.81
N ALA A 518 18.08 -12.91 31.62
CA ALA A 518 17.53 -12.50 30.32
C ALA A 518 17.45 -10.98 30.19
N GLN A 519 17.91 -10.45 29.06
CA GLN A 519 17.67 -9.05 28.67
C GLN A 519 16.37 -8.96 27.89
N THR A 520 15.55 -7.97 28.23
CA THR A 520 14.26 -7.67 27.61
C THR A 520 14.22 -6.18 27.26
N SER A 521 13.51 -5.82 26.21
CA SER A 521 13.33 -4.44 25.80
C SER A 521 11.86 -4.04 25.95
N LEU A 522 11.57 -2.78 26.24
CA LEU A 522 10.20 -2.27 26.32
C LEU A 522 9.42 -2.53 25.03
N LYS A 523 10.06 -2.47 23.87
CA LYS A 523 9.43 -2.76 22.58
C LYS A 523 8.89 -4.19 22.45
N ASP A 524 9.42 -5.16 23.23
CA ASP A 524 9.00 -6.56 23.18
C ASP A 524 7.57 -6.76 23.71
N TYR A 525 7.07 -5.78 24.46
CA TYR A 525 5.71 -5.74 25.00
C TYR A 525 4.70 -5.06 24.07
N ARG A 526 5.16 -4.32 23.05
CA ARG A 526 4.27 -3.56 22.14
C ARG A 526 3.32 -4.50 21.39
N GLY A 527 2.01 -4.17 21.45
CA GLY A 527 0.97 -4.95 20.80
C GLY A 527 0.67 -6.30 21.46
N ARG A 528 1.33 -6.63 22.60
CA ARG A 528 1.14 -7.90 23.30
C ARG A 528 0.41 -7.71 24.62
N GLN A 529 0.84 -6.73 25.41
CA GLN A 529 0.25 -6.48 26.74
C GLN A 529 0.51 -5.05 27.21
N PRO A 530 -0.36 -4.49 28.06
CA PRO A 530 -0.13 -3.22 28.75
C PRO A 530 1.09 -3.31 29.65
N VAL A 531 1.84 -2.20 29.77
CA VAL A 531 2.99 -2.11 30.68
C VAL A 531 2.78 -0.96 31.66
N LEU A 532 2.85 -1.27 32.94
CA LEU A 532 2.94 -0.29 34.03
C LEU A 532 4.41 -0.12 34.40
N LEU A 533 5.02 1.01 34.00
CA LEU A 533 6.37 1.36 34.39
C LEU A 533 6.34 2.16 35.70
N VAL A 534 7.01 1.66 36.73
CA VAL A 534 7.09 2.30 38.07
C VAL A 534 8.51 2.74 38.31
N LEU A 535 8.73 4.04 38.35
CA LEU A 535 10.00 4.63 38.78
C LEU A 535 9.94 4.91 40.29
N PHE A 536 10.90 4.41 41.05
CA PHE A 536 10.87 4.54 42.52
C PHE A 536 12.21 4.90 43.12
N THR A 537 12.17 5.58 44.27
CA THR A 537 13.33 5.83 45.16
C THR A 537 13.01 5.35 46.57
N LEU A 538 13.97 4.70 47.23
CA LEU A 538 13.81 4.29 48.59
C LEU A 538 14.53 5.27 49.53
N PRO A 539 13.94 5.57 50.71
CA PRO A 539 12.73 4.98 51.29
C PRO A 539 11.41 5.66 50.90
N SER A 540 11.44 6.76 50.18
CA SER A 540 10.28 7.64 49.88
C SER A 540 9.12 6.93 49.16
N SER A 541 9.40 5.99 48.29
CA SER A 541 8.37 5.26 47.52
C SER A 541 7.85 3.99 48.21
N ARG A 542 8.28 3.67 49.46
CA ARG A 542 7.94 2.40 50.11
C ARG A 542 6.43 2.17 50.23
N ALA A 543 5.68 3.20 50.65
CA ALA A 543 4.22 3.10 50.81
C ALA A 543 3.53 2.76 49.45
N ARG A 544 3.90 3.47 48.40
CA ARG A 544 3.39 3.23 47.06
C ARG A 544 3.70 1.84 46.53
N LEU A 545 4.90 1.34 46.75
CA LEU A 545 5.29 -0.02 46.35
C LEU A 545 4.49 -1.08 47.12
N SER A 546 4.16 -0.82 48.38
CA SER A 546 3.29 -1.70 49.17
C SER A 546 1.86 -1.73 48.63
N GLU A 547 1.27 -0.58 48.29
CA GLU A 547 -0.04 -0.49 47.65
C GLU A 547 -0.06 -1.23 46.30
N LEU A 548 0.97 -1.01 45.50
CA LEU A 548 1.12 -1.70 44.18
C LEU A 548 1.22 -3.23 44.36
N SER A 549 1.95 -3.68 45.41
CA SER A 549 2.05 -5.12 45.72
C SER A 549 0.69 -5.73 46.07
N GLN A 550 -0.17 -4.99 46.77
CA GLN A 550 -1.53 -5.42 47.13
C GLN A 550 -2.44 -5.49 45.88
N ALA A 551 -2.31 -4.53 44.94
CA ALA A 551 -3.08 -4.48 43.70
C ALA A 551 -2.49 -5.38 42.57
N PHE A 552 -1.42 -6.12 42.85
CA PHE A 552 -0.71 -6.86 41.79
C PHE A 552 -1.54 -7.98 41.16
N SER A 553 -2.41 -8.64 41.94
CA SER A 553 -3.34 -9.66 41.43
C SER A 553 -4.30 -9.08 40.38
N ASP A 554 -4.82 -7.88 40.67
CA ASP A 554 -5.77 -7.20 39.80
C ASP A 554 -5.11 -6.77 38.48
N LEU A 555 -3.89 -6.21 38.56
CA LEU A 555 -3.10 -5.85 37.38
C LEU A 555 -2.80 -7.06 36.51
N ARG A 556 -2.51 -8.23 37.09
CA ARG A 556 -2.33 -9.47 36.33
C ARG A 556 -3.62 -9.95 35.64
N SER A 557 -4.80 -9.70 36.23
CA SER A 557 -6.07 -10.05 35.59
C SER A 557 -6.30 -9.30 34.27
N PHE A 558 -5.73 -8.08 34.16
CA PHE A 558 -5.70 -7.29 32.90
C PHE A 558 -4.56 -7.66 31.96
N ASN A 559 -3.84 -8.75 32.23
CA ASN A 559 -2.64 -9.13 31.46
C ASN A 559 -1.56 -8.01 31.43
N ALA A 560 -1.48 -7.18 32.46
CA ALA A 560 -0.51 -6.09 32.52
C ALA A 560 0.84 -6.57 33.07
N ALA A 561 1.93 -6.16 32.42
CA ALA A 561 3.29 -6.31 32.95
C ALA A 561 3.63 -5.12 33.86
N VAL A 562 4.20 -5.37 35.03
CA VAL A 562 4.70 -4.33 35.92
C VAL A 562 6.23 -4.36 35.89
N ILE A 563 6.84 -3.23 35.53
CA ILE A 563 8.29 -3.03 35.48
C ILE A 563 8.64 -1.94 36.51
N ALA A 564 9.29 -2.32 37.58
CA ALA A 564 9.74 -1.38 38.59
C ALA A 564 11.24 -1.10 38.44
N VAL A 565 11.61 0.18 38.29
CA VAL A 565 12.98 0.65 38.06
C VAL A 565 13.37 1.59 39.16
N PRO A 566 14.45 1.31 39.91
CA PRO A 566 15.01 2.24 40.91
C PRO A 566 15.63 3.44 40.18
N MET A 567 15.41 4.64 40.75
CA MET A 567 15.95 5.91 40.25
C MET A 567 17.16 6.35 41.08
#